data_522577af7ed1e5b1edd367e460c72ca7
#
_entry.id   522577af7ed1e5b1edd367e460c72ca7
#
_cell.length_a   1.000
_cell.length_b   1.000
_cell.length_c   1.000
_cell.angle_alpha   90.00
_cell.angle_beta   90.00
_cell.angle_gamma   90.00
#
_symmetry.space_group_name_H-M   'P 1'
#
loop_
_entity.id
_entity.type
_entity.pdbx_description
1 polymer ?
#
loop_
_entity_poly.entity_id
_entity_poly.type
_entity_poly.pdbx_seq_one_letter_code
_entity_poly.pdbx_strand_id
1 'polypeptide(L)'
;GETTLLRLTTAYGMLVNGGKEITPSLIDRVQDRYGRTIYRHDARDCSGCSVADGWSSQPIPVLDDTRQQLTEPTSAFQMVSMLEGVIKRGTGRRIDKLDLVMAGKTGTTNDNTNGWFIGFTPDLAVGVFVGYDTPRALGKRETGSTVAVPIFGDFIATASAGKPVIPFRRPGGVTIIPVHSETGE
;
A
#
# COMPACT_ATOMS: atom_id res chain seq x y z
N GLY A 1 -4.26 15.92 -14.90
CA GLY A 1 -2.85 16.00 -14.45
C GLY A 1 -2.15 14.70 -14.71
N GLU A 2 -0.88 14.76 -15.08
CA GLU A 2 -0.04 13.59 -15.29
C GLU A 2 0.63 13.17 -13.98
N THR A 3 0.77 11.87 -13.75
CA THR A 3 1.48 11.32 -12.59
C THR A 3 2.22 10.04 -12.99
N THR A 4 3.22 9.67 -12.20
CA THR A 4 3.94 8.41 -12.40
C THR A 4 3.32 7.30 -11.55
N LEU A 5 3.52 6.04 -11.97
CA LEU A 5 3.09 4.86 -11.20
C LEU A 5 3.65 4.90 -9.76
N LEU A 6 4.94 5.27 -9.61
CA LEU A 6 5.57 5.39 -8.30
C LEU A 6 4.88 6.44 -7.42
N ARG A 7 4.63 7.64 -7.94
CA ARG A 7 3.96 8.70 -7.16
C ARG A 7 2.55 8.29 -6.73
N LEU A 8 1.80 7.66 -7.64
CA LEU A 8 0.44 7.21 -7.33
C LEU A 8 0.47 6.09 -6.27
N THR A 9 1.35 5.10 -6.43
CA THR A 9 1.52 4.03 -5.43
C THR A 9 1.94 4.58 -4.07
N THR A 10 2.86 5.55 -4.05
CA THR A 10 3.28 6.23 -2.82
C THR A 10 2.12 6.95 -2.14
N ALA A 11 1.25 7.65 -2.90
CA ALA A 11 0.08 8.32 -2.33
C ALA A 11 -0.88 7.35 -1.63
N TYR A 12 -1.13 6.17 -2.22
CA TYR A 12 -1.92 5.13 -1.57
C TYR A 12 -1.18 4.52 -0.36
N GLY A 13 0.14 4.38 -0.43
CA GLY A 13 0.97 3.99 0.70
C GLY A 13 0.86 4.96 1.88
N MET A 14 0.76 6.26 1.62
CA MET A 14 0.54 7.27 2.67
C MET A 14 -0.81 7.08 3.37
N LEU A 15 -1.87 6.70 2.66
CA LEU A 15 -3.18 6.42 3.26
C LEU A 15 -3.10 5.24 4.23
N VAL A 16 -2.54 4.10 3.79
CA VAL A 16 -2.42 2.91 4.65
C VAL A 16 -1.46 3.13 5.82
N ASN A 17 -0.49 4.03 5.65
CA ASN A 17 0.44 4.45 6.70
C ASN A 17 -0.13 5.52 7.66
N GLY A 18 -1.45 5.64 7.73
CA GLY A 18 -2.12 6.56 8.65
C GLY A 18 -2.05 8.03 8.24
N GLY A 19 -1.89 8.33 6.96
CA GLY A 19 -1.87 9.69 6.42
C GLY A 19 -0.53 10.42 6.59
N LYS A 20 0.55 9.70 6.86
CA LYS A 20 1.89 10.26 7.00
C LYS A 20 2.65 10.26 5.68
N GLU A 21 3.49 11.27 5.50
CA GLU A 21 4.34 11.40 4.33
C GLU A 21 5.26 10.19 4.14
N ILE A 22 5.41 9.75 2.89
CA ILE A 22 6.38 8.73 2.48
C ILE A 22 7.23 9.32 1.37
N THR A 23 8.53 9.34 1.57
CA THR A 23 9.53 9.64 0.54
C THR A 23 10.05 8.32 -0.02
N PRO A 24 9.65 7.92 -1.24
CA PRO A 24 10.11 6.66 -1.80
C PRO A 24 11.62 6.71 -2.09
N SER A 25 12.33 5.64 -1.79
CA SER A 25 13.75 5.48 -2.10
C SER A 25 14.01 4.13 -2.73
N LEU A 26 14.91 4.10 -3.71
CA LEU A 26 15.44 2.86 -4.30
C LEU A 26 16.73 2.41 -3.60
N ILE A 27 17.32 3.29 -2.78
CA ILE A 27 18.58 3.03 -2.10
C ILE A 27 18.32 3.16 -0.59
N ASP A 28 18.37 2.04 0.09
CA ASP A 28 18.25 2.00 1.56
C ASP A 28 19.57 2.43 2.23
N ARG A 29 20.70 1.90 1.74
CA ARG A 29 22.01 2.13 2.33
C ARG A 29 23.12 2.01 1.29
N VAL A 30 24.15 2.85 1.44
CA VAL A 30 25.42 2.73 0.69
C VAL A 30 26.55 2.52 1.69
N GLN A 31 27.41 1.54 1.42
CA GLN A 31 28.60 1.26 2.22
C GLN A 31 29.85 1.38 1.38
N ASP A 32 30.96 1.80 2.00
CA ASP A 32 32.26 1.77 1.37
C ASP A 32 32.82 0.34 1.31
N ARG A 33 33.99 0.15 0.66
CA ARG A 33 34.64 -1.16 0.53
C ARG A 33 35.06 -1.81 1.87
N TYR A 34 35.01 -1.06 2.95
CA TYR A 34 35.35 -1.53 4.30
C TYR A 34 34.09 -1.83 5.14
N GLY A 35 32.89 -1.75 4.54
CA GLY A 35 31.62 -1.98 5.21
C GLY A 35 31.10 -0.78 6.01
N ARG A 36 31.78 0.37 5.98
CA ARG A 36 31.33 1.57 6.68
C ARG A 36 30.17 2.20 5.89
N THR A 37 29.05 2.45 6.57
CA THR A 37 27.88 3.12 5.99
C THR A 37 28.21 4.59 5.72
N ILE A 38 28.13 5.01 4.46
CA ILE A 38 28.34 6.39 3.99
C ILE A 38 27.02 7.09 3.65
N TYR A 39 25.95 6.34 3.45
CA TYR A 39 24.60 6.84 3.25
C TYR A 39 23.58 5.85 3.82
N ARG A 40 22.53 6.39 4.45
CA ARG A 40 21.39 5.65 4.95
C ARG A 40 20.12 6.47 4.72
N HIS A 41 19.10 5.85 4.09
CA HIS A 41 17.83 6.53 3.83
C HIS A 41 17.07 6.80 5.14
N ASP A 42 16.94 5.80 6.01
CA ASP A 42 16.38 5.97 7.35
C ASP A 42 17.50 6.38 8.31
N ALA A 43 17.63 7.68 8.54
CA ALA A 43 18.65 8.26 9.41
C ALA A 43 18.18 8.46 10.86
N ARG A 44 17.03 7.88 11.26
CA ARG A 44 16.55 7.99 12.65
C ARG A 44 17.51 7.29 13.60
N ASP A 45 17.81 7.95 14.71
CA ASP A 45 18.61 7.34 15.77
C ASP A 45 17.84 6.24 16.47
N CYS A 46 18.50 5.14 16.70
CA CYS A 46 17.96 4.02 17.45
C CYS A 46 18.94 3.62 18.57
N SER A 47 18.77 4.20 19.73
CA SER A 47 19.63 3.93 20.88
C SER A 47 19.57 2.48 21.37
N GLY A 48 18.54 1.73 21.03
CA GLY A 48 18.37 0.32 21.40
C GLY A 48 18.58 -0.68 20.28
N CYS A 49 18.97 -0.23 19.07
CA CYS A 49 19.12 -1.12 17.91
C CYS A 49 20.47 -1.82 17.81
N SER A 50 21.51 -1.28 18.49
CA SER A 50 22.85 -1.88 18.50
C SER A 50 23.05 -2.62 19.81
N VAL A 51 22.78 -3.92 19.82
CA VAL A 51 23.05 -4.78 20.95
C VAL A 51 24.32 -5.55 20.63
N ALA A 52 25.42 -5.18 21.29
CA ALA A 52 26.74 -5.77 21.04
C ALA A 52 26.75 -7.30 21.29
N ASP A 53 25.93 -7.77 22.23
CA ASP A 53 25.86 -9.15 22.68
C ASP A 53 24.65 -9.93 22.12
N GLY A 54 23.99 -9.40 21.11
CA GLY A 54 22.77 -9.99 20.54
C GLY A 54 21.50 -9.66 21.36
N TRP A 55 20.36 -10.12 20.85
CA TRP A 55 19.07 -9.88 21.50
C TRP A 55 18.89 -10.84 22.70
N SER A 56 18.58 -10.29 23.86
CA SER A 56 18.40 -11.00 25.13
C SER A 56 17.02 -10.74 25.77
N SER A 57 15.95 -10.76 24.94
CA SER A 57 14.56 -10.51 25.37
C SER A 57 14.27 -9.08 25.84
N GLN A 58 15.12 -8.11 25.53
CA GLN A 58 14.81 -6.70 25.77
C GLN A 58 13.65 -6.23 24.89
N PRO A 59 12.89 -5.19 25.32
CA PRO A 59 11.81 -4.63 24.52
C PRO A 59 12.30 -4.20 23.13
N ILE A 60 11.43 -4.34 22.12
CA ILE A 60 11.71 -3.84 20.77
C ILE A 60 11.91 -2.32 20.86
N PRO A 61 13.00 -1.77 20.29
CA PRO A 61 13.23 -0.34 20.27
C PRO A 61 12.09 0.41 19.58
N VAL A 62 11.61 1.45 20.22
CA VAL A 62 10.59 2.35 19.62
C VAL A 62 11.32 3.50 18.94
N LEU A 63 11.15 3.62 17.64
CA LEU A 63 11.66 4.75 16.86
C LEU A 63 10.61 5.85 16.81
N ASP A 64 11.03 7.07 17.10
CA ASP A 64 10.17 8.23 16.92
C ASP A 64 9.81 8.41 15.44
N ASP A 65 8.54 8.53 15.16
CA ASP A 65 8.05 8.77 13.82
C ASP A 65 7.95 10.27 13.55
N THR A 66 9.01 10.82 12.98
CA THR A 66 9.15 12.26 12.66
C THR A 66 8.52 12.65 11.31
N ARG A 67 7.89 11.71 10.59
CA ARG A 67 7.27 11.99 9.29
C ARG A 67 6.09 12.96 9.43
N GLN A 68 5.97 13.88 8.47
CA GLN A 68 4.90 14.86 8.43
C GLN A 68 3.52 14.17 8.32
N GLN A 69 2.57 14.59 9.14
CA GLN A 69 1.17 14.19 9.00
C GLN A 69 0.53 15.03 7.90
N LEU A 70 0.09 14.39 6.79
CA LEU A 70 -0.50 15.06 5.63
C LEU A 70 -2.04 15.08 5.68
N THR A 71 -2.64 14.08 6.30
CA THR A 71 -4.09 14.01 6.55
C THR A 71 -4.35 13.35 7.88
N GLU A 72 -5.49 13.68 8.49
CA GLU A 72 -5.88 13.09 9.77
C GLU A 72 -5.90 11.55 9.70
N PRO A 73 -5.38 10.85 10.71
CA PRO A 73 -5.34 9.38 10.73
C PRO A 73 -6.73 8.75 10.58
N THR A 74 -7.75 9.38 11.13
CA THR A 74 -9.15 8.93 11.02
C THR A 74 -9.67 9.03 9.60
N SER A 75 -9.38 10.12 8.89
CA SER A 75 -9.74 10.31 7.48
C SER A 75 -8.99 9.33 6.58
N ALA A 76 -7.70 9.10 6.83
CA ALA A 76 -6.91 8.11 6.12
C ALA A 76 -7.52 6.70 6.28
N PHE A 77 -7.89 6.31 7.51
CA PHE A 77 -8.52 5.03 7.79
C PHE A 77 -9.90 4.89 7.13
N GLN A 78 -10.72 5.93 7.14
CA GLN A 78 -12.01 5.92 6.44
C GLN A 78 -11.81 5.70 4.92
N MET A 79 -10.81 6.35 4.33
CA MET A 79 -10.47 6.13 2.92
C MET A 79 -10.03 4.68 2.67
N VAL A 80 -9.17 4.12 3.54
CA VAL A 80 -8.76 2.71 3.44
C VAL A 80 -9.99 1.79 3.52
N SER A 81 -10.92 2.02 4.43
CA SER A 81 -12.15 1.23 4.57
C SER A 81 -13.03 1.31 3.30
N MET A 82 -13.16 2.48 2.69
CA MET A 82 -13.85 2.60 1.40
C MET A 82 -13.14 1.82 0.29
N LEU A 83 -11.81 1.82 0.28
CA LEU A 83 -11.00 1.08 -0.69
C LEU A 83 -11.03 -0.44 -0.47
N GLU A 84 -11.23 -0.92 0.77
CA GLU A 84 -11.56 -2.34 1.02
C GLU A 84 -12.87 -2.73 0.33
N GLY A 85 -13.86 -1.84 0.33
CA GLY A 85 -15.12 -2.03 -0.37
C GLY A 85 -14.95 -2.28 -1.87
N VAL A 86 -13.91 -1.76 -2.51
CA VAL A 86 -13.59 -2.03 -3.92
C VAL A 86 -13.22 -3.50 -4.14
N ILE A 87 -12.52 -4.10 -3.18
CA ILE A 87 -12.17 -5.54 -3.24
C ILE A 87 -13.39 -6.40 -2.89
N LYS A 88 -14.09 -6.06 -1.81
CA LYS A 88 -15.22 -6.87 -1.32
C LYS A 88 -16.45 -6.84 -2.22
N ARG A 89 -16.77 -5.67 -2.80
CA ARG A 89 -18.06 -5.42 -3.48
C ARG A 89 -17.91 -4.73 -4.84
N GLY A 90 -16.71 -4.24 -5.18
CA GLY A 90 -16.48 -3.40 -6.34
C GLY A 90 -15.69 -4.06 -7.47
N THR A 91 -14.97 -3.23 -8.20
CA THR A 91 -14.22 -3.59 -9.42
C THR A 91 -13.00 -4.50 -9.15
N GLY A 92 -12.55 -4.61 -7.89
CA GLY A 92 -11.47 -5.49 -7.46
C GLY A 92 -11.93 -6.87 -6.97
N ARG A 93 -13.23 -7.18 -6.98
CA ARG A 93 -13.80 -8.40 -6.37
C ARG A 93 -13.17 -9.71 -6.86
N ARG A 94 -12.55 -9.70 -8.03
CA ARG A 94 -11.90 -10.90 -8.60
C ARG A 94 -10.80 -11.48 -7.71
N ILE A 95 -10.12 -10.65 -6.90
CA ILE A 95 -9.03 -11.05 -6.00
C ILE A 95 -9.48 -11.27 -4.54
N ASP A 96 -10.74 -11.04 -4.20
CA ASP A 96 -11.29 -11.29 -2.85
C ASP A 96 -11.11 -12.76 -2.40
N LYS A 97 -11.11 -13.69 -3.37
CA LYS A 97 -10.88 -15.12 -3.14
C LYS A 97 -9.51 -15.48 -2.55
N LEU A 98 -8.55 -14.52 -2.51
CA LEU A 98 -7.23 -14.74 -1.90
C LEU A 98 -7.27 -14.75 -0.38
N ASP A 99 -8.40 -14.36 0.22
CA ASP A 99 -8.60 -14.29 1.68
C ASP A 99 -7.52 -13.48 2.43
N LEU A 100 -7.09 -12.40 1.78
CA LEU A 100 -6.15 -11.43 2.33
C LEU A 100 -6.86 -10.13 2.69
N VAL A 101 -6.34 -9.41 3.68
CA VAL A 101 -6.78 -8.05 3.97
C VAL A 101 -6.18 -7.11 2.94
N MET A 102 -7.01 -6.64 2.01
CA MET A 102 -6.59 -5.83 0.89
C MET A 102 -7.56 -4.67 0.64
N ALA A 103 -7.00 -3.58 0.17
CA ALA A 103 -7.74 -2.44 -0.33
C ALA A 103 -7.11 -1.95 -1.65
N GLY A 104 -7.86 -1.21 -2.46
CA GLY A 104 -7.30 -0.71 -3.70
C GLY A 104 -8.31 -0.03 -4.61
N LYS A 105 -7.83 0.45 -5.74
CA LYS A 105 -8.64 1.14 -6.75
C LYS A 105 -8.19 0.82 -8.16
N THR A 106 -9.14 0.49 -9.00
CA THR A 106 -8.92 0.40 -10.45
C THR A 106 -8.95 1.78 -11.09
N GLY A 107 -8.19 1.94 -12.15
CA GLY A 107 -8.28 3.06 -13.08
C GLY A 107 -8.33 2.56 -14.51
N THR A 108 -9.10 3.24 -15.34
CA THR A 108 -9.17 3.00 -16.79
C THR A 108 -9.24 4.35 -17.45
N THR A 109 -8.37 4.61 -18.42
CA THR A 109 -8.45 5.83 -19.23
C THR A 109 -9.59 5.76 -20.23
N ASN A 110 -10.00 6.91 -20.75
CA ASN A 110 -10.92 6.97 -21.87
C ASN A 110 -10.37 6.10 -23.02
N ASP A 111 -11.27 5.50 -23.79
CA ASP A 111 -10.94 4.60 -24.91
C ASP A 111 -10.16 3.31 -24.52
N ASN A 112 -10.14 2.96 -23.23
CA ASN A 112 -9.47 1.75 -22.71
C ASN A 112 -8.00 1.63 -23.15
N THR A 113 -7.26 2.73 -23.23
CA THR A 113 -5.85 2.72 -23.63
C THR A 113 -4.91 2.29 -22.51
N ASN A 114 -5.31 2.50 -21.25
CA ASN A 114 -4.51 2.14 -20.09
C ASN A 114 -5.38 1.52 -19.00
N GLY A 115 -4.89 0.46 -18.38
CA GLY A 115 -5.47 -0.18 -17.22
C GLY A 115 -4.57 0.02 -16.00
N TRP A 116 -5.13 0.52 -14.90
CA TRP A 116 -4.44 0.76 -13.64
C TRP A 116 -5.07 -0.02 -12.51
N PHE A 117 -4.25 -0.46 -11.61
CA PHE A 117 -4.69 -0.87 -10.28
C PHE A 117 -3.63 -0.50 -9.24
N ILE A 118 -4.04 0.26 -8.23
CA ILE A 118 -3.22 0.48 -7.05
C ILE A 118 -3.91 -0.25 -5.91
N GLY A 119 -3.22 -1.22 -5.36
CA GLY A 119 -3.73 -2.00 -4.24
C GLY A 119 -2.69 -2.10 -3.14
N PHE A 120 -3.14 -2.44 -1.95
CA PHE A 120 -2.27 -2.57 -0.80
C PHE A 120 -2.85 -3.53 0.25
N THR A 121 -1.94 -4.13 1.00
CA THR A 121 -2.18 -4.78 2.28
C THR A 121 -1.70 -3.84 3.40
N PRO A 122 -1.84 -4.18 4.68
CA PRO A 122 -1.24 -3.40 5.76
C PRO A 122 0.27 -3.17 5.64
N ASP A 123 0.99 -4.07 4.96
CA ASP A 123 2.47 -4.06 4.89
C ASP A 123 3.03 -3.70 3.52
N LEU A 124 2.23 -3.75 2.45
CA LEU A 124 2.75 -3.64 1.08
C LEU A 124 1.79 -2.89 0.18
N ALA A 125 2.26 -1.82 -0.46
CA ALA A 125 1.54 -1.12 -1.52
C ALA A 125 2.13 -1.48 -2.89
N VAL A 126 1.27 -1.81 -3.84
CA VAL A 126 1.64 -2.28 -5.18
C VAL A 126 0.84 -1.53 -6.23
N GLY A 127 1.53 -0.92 -7.17
CA GLY A 127 0.91 -0.30 -8.35
C GLY A 127 1.13 -1.14 -9.60
N VAL A 128 0.08 -1.34 -10.36
CA VAL A 128 0.10 -2.03 -11.65
C VAL A 128 -0.41 -1.09 -12.73
N PHE A 129 0.35 -0.98 -13.80
CA PHE A 129 0.00 -0.26 -15.00
C PHE A 129 0.13 -1.18 -16.21
N VAL A 130 -0.88 -1.17 -17.06
CA VAL A 130 -0.90 -1.90 -18.33
C VAL A 130 -1.26 -0.93 -19.43
N GLY A 131 -0.41 -0.82 -20.45
CA GLY A 131 -0.59 0.09 -21.57
C GLY A 131 0.45 -0.16 -22.65
N TYR A 132 0.29 0.52 -23.78
CA TYR A 132 1.26 0.52 -24.86
C TYR A 132 2.05 1.84 -24.85
N ASP A 133 3.32 1.80 -25.24
CA ASP A 133 4.15 3.00 -25.35
C ASP A 133 3.56 4.04 -26.33
N THR A 134 3.01 3.56 -27.46
CA THR A 134 2.15 4.37 -28.32
C THR A 134 0.70 4.09 -27.94
N PRO A 135 -0.02 5.06 -27.37
CA PRO A 135 -1.37 4.83 -26.85
C PRO A 135 -2.32 4.25 -27.90
N ARG A 136 -2.89 3.09 -27.60
CA ARG A 136 -3.94 2.42 -28.37
C ARG A 136 -4.80 1.60 -27.42
N ALA A 137 -6.04 1.31 -27.81
CA ALA A 137 -6.94 0.51 -27.02
C ALA A 137 -6.36 -0.87 -26.69
N LEU A 138 -6.46 -1.28 -25.43
CA LEU A 138 -6.06 -2.62 -24.96
C LEU A 138 -6.99 -3.71 -25.51
N GLY A 139 -8.25 -3.36 -25.80
CA GLY A 139 -9.30 -4.24 -26.31
C GLY A 139 -10.68 -3.72 -25.95
N LYS A 140 -11.72 -4.25 -26.59
CA LYS A 140 -13.11 -3.76 -26.43
C LYS A 140 -13.67 -3.86 -25.01
N ARG A 141 -13.13 -4.73 -24.15
CA ARG A 141 -13.58 -4.95 -22.77
C ARG A 141 -12.43 -4.94 -21.77
N GLU A 142 -11.26 -4.47 -22.19
CA GLU A 142 -10.08 -4.43 -21.34
C GLU A 142 -10.09 -3.16 -20.51
N THR A 143 -10.10 -3.34 -19.19
CA THR A 143 -10.15 -2.29 -18.18
C THR A 143 -9.12 -2.57 -17.10
N GLY A 144 -8.87 -1.64 -16.19
CA GLY A 144 -8.03 -1.92 -15.02
C GLY A 144 -8.46 -3.15 -14.24
N SER A 145 -9.77 -3.45 -14.20
CA SER A 145 -10.31 -4.64 -13.53
C SER A 145 -9.94 -5.95 -14.25
N THR A 146 -9.86 -5.94 -15.57
CA THR A 146 -9.59 -7.17 -16.36
C THR A 146 -8.11 -7.42 -16.56
N VAL A 147 -7.29 -6.36 -16.68
CA VAL A 147 -5.85 -6.49 -17.00
C VAL A 147 -4.93 -6.25 -15.81
N ALA A 148 -5.20 -5.25 -14.96
CA ALA A 148 -4.28 -4.90 -13.88
C ALA A 148 -4.58 -5.64 -12.56
N VAL A 149 -5.85 -5.86 -12.22
CA VAL A 149 -6.25 -6.58 -10.99
C VAL A 149 -5.70 -8.01 -10.93
N PRO A 150 -5.74 -8.84 -12.01
CA PRO A 150 -5.15 -10.18 -11.96
C PRO A 150 -3.65 -10.16 -11.69
N ILE A 151 -2.90 -9.26 -12.34
CA ILE A 151 -1.45 -9.11 -12.15
C ILE A 151 -1.13 -8.77 -10.69
N PHE A 152 -1.88 -7.82 -10.12
CA PHE A 152 -1.77 -7.51 -8.69
C PHE A 152 -2.08 -8.75 -7.83
N GLY A 153 -3.15 -9.48 -8.15
CA GLY A 153 -3.56 -10.68 -7.41
C GLY A 153 -2.48 -11.75 -7.36
N ASP A 154 -1.87 -12.08 -8.50
CA ASP A 154 -0.80 -13.07 -8.59
C ASP A 154 0.44 -12.63 -7.82
N PHE A 155 0.81 -11.35 -7.95
CA PHE A 155 1.94 -10.78 -7.21
C PHE A 155 1.71 -10.82 -5.70
N ILE A 156 0.54 -10.33 -5.22
CA ILE A 156 0.30 -10.22 -3.78
C ILE A 156 0.13 -11.60 -3.12
N ALA A 157 -0.44 -12.57 -3.82
CA ALA A 157 -0.54 -13.93 -3.34
C ALA A 157 0.85 -14.53 -3.06
N THR A 158 1.79 -14.32 -3.98
CA THR A 158 3.17 -14.77 -3.82
C THR A 158 3.90 -14.00 -2.73
N ALA A 159 3.80 -12.68 -2.71
CA ALA A 159 4.49 -11.81 -1.75
C ALA A 159 3.99 -11.97 -0.30
N SER A 160 2.74 -12.42 -0.12
CA SER A 160 2.12 -12.64 1.20
C SER A 160 2.19 -14.09 1.66
N ALA A 161 2.71 -15.00 0.84
CA ALA A 161 2.79 -16.41 1.19
C ALA A 161 3.58 -16.65 2.50
N GLY A 162 2.99 -17.39 3.42
CA GLY A 162 3.60 -17.72 4.72
C GLY A 162 3.63 -16.56 5.73
N LYS A 163 3.05 -15.41 5.40
CA LYS A 163 2.93 -14.29 6.33
C LYS A 163 1.58 -14.31 7.05
N PRO A 164 1.51 -13.83 8.30
CA PRO A 164 0.23 -13.71 9.00
C PRO A 164 -0.66 -12.67 8.31
N VAL A 165 -1.96 -12.96 8.26
CA VAL A 165 -2.96 -11.99 7.80
C VAL A 165 -3.26 -11.05 8.97
N ILE A 166 -2.92 -9.77 8.81
CA ILE A 166 -3.15 -8.74 9.81
C ILE A 166 -4.19 -7.73 9.30
N PRO A 167 -5.03 -7.15 10.18
CA PRO A 167 -6.00 -6.13 9.79
C PRO A 167 -5.32 -4.77 9.54
N PHE A 168 -6.00 -3.88 8.80
CA PHE A 168 -5.59 -2.49 8.73
C PHE A 168 -5.63 -1.83 10.12
N ARG A 169 -4.61 -1.05 10.42
CA ARG A 169 -4.47 -0.38 11.71
C ARG A 169 -5.55 0.69 11.87
N ARG A 170 -6.45 0.47 12.83
CA ARG A 170 -7.46 1.46 13.22
C ARG A 170 -6.85 2.49 14.18
N PRO A 171 -6.91 3.80 13.85
CA PRO A 171 -6.47 4.84 14.76
C PRO A 171 -7.46 5.03 15.93
N GLY A 172 -7.00 5.70 16.98
CA GLY A 172 -7.89 6.16 18.04
C GLY A 172 -8.96 7.13 17.50
N GLY A 173 -10.11 7.19 18.16
CA GLY A 173 -11.22 8.08 17.75
C GLY A 173 -12.12 7.54 16.65
N VAL A 174 -11.88 6.32 16.12
CA VAL A 174 -12.76 5.66 15.17
C VAL A 174 -13.58 4.59 15.88
N THR A 175 -14.90 4.68 15.77
CA THR A 175 -15.84 3.66 16.24
C THR A 175 -16.44 2.94 15.03
N ILE A 176 -16.45 1.62 15.06
CA ILE A 176 -17.14 0.80 14.06
C ILE A 176 -18.50 0.44 14.64
N ILE A 177 -19.55 0.82 13.94
CA ILE A 177 -20.93 0.47 14.27
C ILE A 177 -21.50 -0.39 13.14
N PRO A 178 -22.22 -1.48 13.46
CA PRO A 178 -22.96 -2.23 12.46
C PRO A 178 -24.12 -1.36 11.96
N VAL A 179 -24.33 -1.37 10.66
CA VAL A 179 -25.46 -0.69 10.02
C VAL A 179 -26.15 -1.65 9.07
N HIS A 180 -27.44 -1.45 8.88
CA HIS A 180 -28.19 -2.23 7.90
C HIS A 180 -27.72 -1.86 6.48
N SER A 181 -27.42 -2.87 5.65
CA SER A 181 -26.75 -2.68 4.37
C SER A 181 -27.54 -1.87 3.33
N GLU A 182 -28.87 -1.82 3.46
CA GLU A 182 -29.75 -1.13 2.51
C GLU A 182 -30.16 0.27 3.00
N THR A 183 -30.38 0.44 4.31
CA THR A 183 -30.88 1.69 4.89
C THR A 183 -29.76 2.57 5.46
N GLY A 184 -28.64 1.98 5.81
CA GLY A 184 -27.54 2.69 6.46
C GLY A 184 -27.76 3.01 7.95
N GLU A 185 -28.83 2.47 8.54
CA GLU A 185 -29.19 2.62 9.96
C GLU A 185 -28.76 1.44 10.82
#